data_791a0c9a5ff29623deab00d662a0e914
#
_entry.id   791a0c9a5ff29623deab00d662a0e914
#
_cell.length_a   1.000
_cell.length_b   1.000
_cell.length_c   1.000
_cell.angle_alpha   90.00
_cell.angle_beta   90.00
_cell.angle_gamma   90.00
#
_symmetry.space_group_name_H-M   'P 1'
#
loop_
_entity.id
_entity.type
_entity.pdbx_description
1 polymer ?
#
loop_
_entity_poly.entity_id
_entity_poly.type
_entity_poly.pdbx_seq_one_letter_code
_entity_poly.pdbx_strand_id
1 'polypeptide(L)' 'MKQGKKPNRKMKLAMQAQGFDLKDWLVERIISQSQVVLLHRGTKETKILELQD' A
#
# COMPACT_ATOMS: atom_id res chain seq x y z
N MET A 1 -4.66 -7.15 17.17
CA MET A 1 -3.92 -6.82 16.35
C MET A 1 -4.39 -5.97 15.32
N LYS A 2 -3.70 -5.37 14.56
CA LYS A 2 -4.16 -4.41 13.75
C LYS A 2 -4.40 -4.88 12.42
N GLN A 3 -5.26 -4.26 11.67
CA GLN A 3 -5.54 -4.61 10.42
C GLN A 3 -4.90 -3.72 9.52
N GLY A 4 -4.06 -4.06 8.76
CA GLY A 4 -3.30 -3.25 7.86
C GLY A 4 -2.22 -2.52 8.60
N LYS A 5 -1.11 -2.25 8.02
CA LYS A 5 -0.05 -1.53 8.65
C LYS A 5 0.12 -0.20 7.99
N LYS A 6 0.61 0.77 8.75
CA LYS A 6 0.92 2.05 8.15
C LYS A 6 2.09 1.84 7.21
N PRO A 7 2.06 2.41 6.01
CA PRO A 7 3.16 2.27 5.08
C PRO A 7 4.40 2.98 5.61
N ASN A 8 5.56 2.40 5.37
CA ASN A 8 6.78 3.06 5.78
C ASN A 8 7.13 4.12 4.73
N ARG A 9 8.25 4.80 4.93
CA ARG A 9 8.61 5.91 4.06
C ARG A 9 8.73 5.48 2.61
N LYS A 10 9.36 4.33 2.38
CA LYS A 10 9.56 3.84 1.04
C LYS A 10 8.23 3.54 0.37
N MET A 11 7.33 2.92 1.10
CA MET A 11 6.02 2.61 0.56
C MET A 11 5.22 3.87 0.29
N LYS A 12 5.32 4.87 1.18
CA LYS A 12 4.61 6.11 0.95
C LYS A 12 5.04 6.78 -0.33
N LEU A 13 6.33 6.81 -0.57
CA LEU A 13 6.85 7.43 -1.78
C LEU A 13 6.37 6.69 -3.02
N ALA A 14 6.38 5.36 -2.97
CA ALA A 14 5.92 4.56 -4.09
C ALA A 14 4.43 4.77 -4.34
N MET A 15 3.65 4.85 -3.27
CA MET A 15 2.22 5.06 -3.41
C MET A 15 1.92 6.41 -4.05
N GLN A 16 2.62 7.45 -3.60
CA GLN A 16 2.41 8.76 -4.17
C GLN A 16 2.85 8.81 -5.62
N ALA A 17 3.95 8.17 -5.95
CA ALA A 17 4.45 8.17 -7.31
C ALA A 17 3.48 7.47 -8.26
N GLN A 18 2.73 6.49 -7.75
CA GLN A 18 1.80 5.74 -8.57
C GLN A 18 0.36 6.24 -8.44
N GLY A 19 0.16 7.33 -7.71
CA GLY A 19 -1.15 7.94 -7.64
C GLY A 19 -2.08 7.39 -6.58
N PHE A 20 -1.56 6.66 -5.61
CA PHE A 20 -2.39 6.16 -4.52
C PHE A 20 -2.44 7.17 -3.39
N ASP A 21 -3.63 7.38 -2.87
CA ASP A 21 -3.82 8.33 -1.77
C ASP A 21 -3.55 7.61 -0.46
N LEU A 22 -2.63 8.13 0.33
CA LEU A 22 -2.26 7.49 1.58
C LEU A 22 -3.41 7.42 2.57
N LYS A 23 -4.39 8.30 2.44
CA LYS A 23 -5.53 8.30 3.33
C LYS A 23 -6.54 7.24 2.98
N ASP A 24 -6.59 6.86 1.71
CA ASP A 24 -7.58 5.92 1.23
C ASP A 24 -7.06 4.50 1.12
N TRP A 25 -5.77 4.35 0.98
CA TRP A 25 -5.18 3.03 0.78
C TRP A 25 -4.34 2.61 1.97
N LEU A 26 -4.51 1.37 2.37
CA LEU A 26 -3.74 0.78 3.45
C LEU A 26 -2.95 -0.39 2.91
N VAL A 27 -1.87 -0.72 3.59
CA VAL A 27 -1.10 -1.90 3.22
C VAL A 27 -1.78 -3.11 3.84
N GLU A 28 -2.37 -3.96 3.02
CA GLU A 28 -3.06 -5.13 3.51
C GLU A 28 -2.09 -6.24 3.86
N ARG A 29 -1.16 -6.52 2.95
CA ARG A 29 -0.16 -7.54 3.19
C ARG A 29 1.03 -7.30 2.29
N ILE A 30 2.14 -7.89 2.66
CA ILE A 30 3.36 -7.80 1.87
C ILE A 30 3.54 -9.15 1.18
N ILE A 31 3.60 -9.13 -0.16
CA ILE A 31 3.80 -10.34 -0.93
C ILE A 31 5.27 -10.66 -0.99
N SER A 32 6.09 -9.66 -1.29
CA SER A 32 7.52 -9.87 -1.40
C SER A 32 8.22 -8.56 -1.07
N GLN A 33 9.53 -8.54 -1.24
CA GLN A 33 10.29 -7.34 -0.94
C GLN A 33 9.92 -6.18 -1.84
N SER A 34 9.40 -6.47 -3.01
CA SER A 34 9.08 -5.43 -3.96
C SER A 34 7.60 -5.34 -4.31
N GLN A 35 6.76 -6.13 -3.67
CA GLN A 35 5.34 -6.10 -3.96
C GLN A 35 4.51 -6.14 -2.69
N VAL A 36 3.53 -5.25 -2.61
CA VAL A 36 2.62 -5.21 -1.47
C VAL A 36 1.21 -5.07 -1.99
N VAL A 37 0.28 -5.62 -1.25
CA VAL A 37 -1.14 -5.50 -1.60
C VAL A 37 -1.72 -4.34 -0.82
N LEU A 38 -2.36 -3.43 -1.53
CA LEU A 38 -3.02 -2.29 -0.91
C LEU A 38 -4.53 -2.54 -0.89
N LEU A 39 -5.18 -2.04 0.14
CA LEU A 39 -6.63 -2.16 0.27
C LEU A 39 -7.22 -0.78 0.35
N HIS A 40 -8.21 -0.49 -0.47
CA HIS A 40 -8.90 0.79 -0.45
C HIS A 40 -9.95 0.76 0.66
N ARG A 41 -9.89 1.76 1.53
CA ARG A 41 -10.76 1.78 2.71
C ARG A 41 -12.22 1.94 2.37
N GLY A 42 -12.51 2.68 1.33
CA GLY A 42 -13.89 2.95 0.96
C GLY A 42 -14.52 1.84 0.15
N THR A 43 -13.88 1.45 -0.95
CA THR A 43 -14.46 0.50 -1.87
C THR A 43 -14.05 -0.93 -1.59
N LYS A 44 -13.07 -1.12 -0.73
CA LYS A 44 -12.55 -2.45 -0.40
C LYS A 44 -11.85 -3.11 -1.59
N GLU A 45 -11.42 -2.30 -2.54
CA GLU A 45 -10.67 -2.83 -3.67
C GLU A 45 -9.24 -3.10 -3.26
N THR A 46 -8.60 -4.04 -3.93
CA THR A 46 -7.21 -4.33 -3.67
C THR A 46 -6.39 -4.09 -4.93
N LYS A 47 -5.18 -3.64 -4.73
CA LYS A 47 -4.26 -3.38 -5.82
C LYS A 47 -2.86 -3.80 -5.41
N ILE A 48 -2.05 -4.14 -6.38
CA ILE A 48 -0.66 -4.51 -6.11
C ILE A 48 0.20 -3.28 -6.32
N LEU A 49 0.99 -2.95 -5.31
CA LEU A 49 1.92 -1.84 -5.40
C LEU A 49 3.31 -2.41 -5.59
N GLU A 50 4.01 -1.96 -6.61
CA GLU A 50 5.37 -2.40 -6.85
C GLU A 50 6.33 -1.38 -6.29
N LEU A 51 7.25 -1.85 -5.47
CA LEU A 51 8.24 -0.99 -4.87
C LEU A 51 9.52 -1.04 -5.69
N GLN A 52 10.19 0.09 -5.76
CA GLN A 52 11.45 0.15 -6.47
C GLN A 52 12.53 0.53 -5.49
N ASP A 53 13.67 -0.04 -5.61
CA ASP A 53 14.78 0.30 -4.74
C ASP A 53 15.46 1.60 -5.12
#